data_5daf557c0c104a63bf7242b9ceafeb70
#
_entry.id   5daf557c0c104a63bf7242b9ceafeb70
#
_cell.length_a   1.000
_cell.length_b   1.000
_cell.length_c   1.000
_cell.angle_alpha   90.00
_cell.angle_beta   90.00
_cell.angle_gamma   90.00
#
_symmetry.space_group_name_H-M   'P 1'
#
loop_
_entity.id
_entity.type
_entity.pdbx_description
1 polymer ?
#
loop_
_entity_poly.entity_id
_entity_poly.type
_entity_poly.pdbx_seq_one_letter_code
_entity_poly.pdbx_strand_id
1 'polypeptide(L)'
;MKGIFALLSVFFMMPAFGASVVATVNGTPITDTDITARTKLMARQGQSSTDNRRVALQSIIDDSVKLAYAQNFNAVPDDKTVDAELKKMNLGDDLSATEREMARNALRAEIAWQIIVARTIMPTVDTSAEDVANERANLAREHGLPIEMTIVRLTDVPSEIVAKLTKPKSCDDAVKMAESFGGAPQKFTALQYELATDLRERVANLPNMVWSKRADDGTVLLVCNTKKTDEYKNLDDVIKQNTMYKQAMFMADQQLKQLRRKAVVVINDERYKL
;
A
#
# COMPACT_ATOMS: atom_id res chain seq x y z
N MET A 1 -2.39 56.00 68.56
CA MET A 1 -2.02 54.59 68.43
C MET A 1 -2.71 54.08 67.19
N LYS A 2 -1.94 53.91 66.10
CA LYS A 2 -2.44 53.40 64.78
C LYS A 2 -1.93 51.98 64.62
N GLY A 3 -2.84 50.99 64.74
CA GLY A 3 -2.56 49.58 64.53
C GLY A 3 -2.52 49.27 63.02
N ILE A 4 -1.37 48.76 62.49
CA ILE A 4 -1.19 48.26 61.14
C ILE A 4 -1.53 46.77 61.18
N PHE A 5 -2.63 46.37 60.53
CA PHE A 5 -2.97 44.99 60.29
C PHE A 5 -2.20 44.56 58.99
N ALA A 6 -1.19 43.72 59.17
CA ALA A 6 -0.51 43.06 58.03
C ALA A 6 -1.36 41.86 57.62
N LEU A 7 -1.95 41.93 56.41
CA LEU A 7 -2.61 40.80 55.77
C LEU A 7 -1.52 39.87 55.15
N LEU A 8 -1.35 38.71 55.78
CA LEU A 8 -0.49 37.64 55.27
C LEU A 8 -1.24 36.90 54.16
N SER A 9 -0.98 37.23 52.90
CA SER A 9 -1.49 36.47 51.76
C SER A 9 -0.72 35.18 51.63
N VAL A 10 -1.33 34.07 52.06
CA VAL A 10 -0.81 32.70 51.79
C VAL A 10 -1.11 32.36 50.34
N PHE A 11 -0.09 32.43 49.49
CA PHE A 11 -0.13 31.89 48.13
C PHE A 11 -0.16 30.36 48.22
N PHE A 12 -1.31 29.75 48.04
CA PHE A 12 -1.45 28.32 47.79
C PHE A 12 -0.87 28.09 46.37
N MET A 13 0.39 27.63 46.29
CA MET A 13 0.92 27.00 45.07
C MET A 13 0.20 25.68 44.92
N MET A 14 -0.86 25.67 44.10
CA MET A 14 -1.39 24.40 43.55
C MET A 14 -0.27 23.76 42.72
N PRO A 15 0.11 22.49 42.99
CA PRO A 15 1.00 21.79 42.08
C PRO A 15 0.25 21.69 40.74
N ALA A 16 0.73 22.40 39.74
CA ALA A 16 0.34 22.12 38.36
C ALA A 16 0.78 20.67 38.09
N PHE A 17 -0.19 19.76 37.95
CA PHE A 17 0.05 18.45 37.41
C PHE A 17 0.45 18.64 35.95
N GLY A 18 1.70 19.03 35.74
CA GLY A 18 2.30 19.11 34.43
C GLY A 18 2.34 17.73 33.82
N ALA A 19 1.85 17.59 32.58
CA ALA A 19 1.98 16.34 31.86
C ALA A 19 3.46 15.90 31.86
N SER A 20 3.71 14.65 32.27
CA SER A 20 5.08 14.09 32.30
C SER A 20 5.70 14.08 30.91
N VAL A 21 6.87 14.71 30.74
CA VAL A 21 7.62 14.70 29.50
C VAL A 21 8.33 13.36 29.37
N VAL A 22 7.87 12.55 28.44
CA VAL A 22 8.38 11.20 28.15
C VAL A 22 9.60 11.24 27.25
N ALA A 23 9.59 12.14 26.26
CA ALA A 23 10.71 12.31 25.33
C ALA A 23 10.78 13.75 24.83
N THR A 24 11.89 14.10 24.19
CA THR A 24 12.00 15.33 23.39
C THR A 24 12.58 15.02 22.02
N VAL A 25 12.14 15.75 20.99
CA VAL A 25 12.66 15.68 19.63
C VAL A 25 13.11 17.07 19.22
N ASN A 26 14.40 17.28 19.00
CA ASN A 26 14.98 18.58 18.71
C ASN A 26 14.55 19.67 19.73
N GLY A 27 14.42 19.28 21.01
CA GLY A 27 13.98 20.16 22.09
C GLY A 27 12.46 20.28 22.24
N THR A 28 11.64 19.81 21.32
CA THR A 28 10.17 19.78 21.44
C THR A 28 9.72 18.63 22.34
N PRO A 29 8.97 18.87 23.41
CA PRO A 29 8.56 17.83 24.33
C PRO A 29 7.44 16.96 23.77
N ILE A 30 7.48 15.66 24.09
CA ILE A 30 6.40 14.68 23.91
C ILE A 30 5.99 14.22 25.29
N THR A 31 4.71 14.34 25.60
CA THR A 31 4.16 14.02 26.92
C THR A 31 3.46 12.65 26.95
N ASP A 32 3.24 12.12 28.12
CA ASP A 32 2.44 10.90 28.33
C ASP A 32 1.00 11.06 27.80
N THR A 33 0.45 12.26 27.89
CA THR A 33 -0.87 12.60 27.33
C THR A 33 -0.89 12.49 25.81
N ASP A 34 0.18 12.96 25.13
CA ASP A 34 0.32 12.86 23.67
C ASP A 34 0.36 11.40 23.21
N ILE A 35 1.15 10.58 23.91
CA ILE A 35 1.24 9.14 23.63
C ILE A 35 -0.12 8.47 23.84
N THR A 36 -0.84 8.83 24.90
CA THR A 36 -2.18 8.27 25.16
C THR A 36 -3.18 8.66 24.07
N ALA A 37 -3.19 9.92 23.66
CA ALA A 37 -4.05 10.40 22.57
C ALA A 37 -3.72 9.69 21.23
N ARG A 38 -2.42 9.56 20.91
CA ARG A 38 -1.98 8.86 19.70
C ARG A 38 -2.37 7.38 19.72
N THR A 39 -2.19 6.70 20.85
CA THR A 39 -2.59 5.28 21.01
C THR A 39 -4.08 5.08 20.75
N LYS A 40 -4.94 5.97 21.27
CA LYS A 40 -6.38 5.90 21.02
C LYS A 40 -6.74 6.14 19.55
N LEU A 41 -6.10 7.11 18.90
CA LEU A 41 -6.30 7.37 17.47
C LEU A 41 -5.90 6.16 16.61
N MET A 42 -4.78 5.53 16.91
CA MET A 42 -4.33 4.30 16.23
C MET A 42 -5.36 3.17 16.40
N ALA A 43 -5.90 2.99 17.61
CA ALA A 43 -6.93 1.99 17.87
C ALA A 43 -8.21 2.25 17.06
N ARG A 44 -8.65 3.53 16.93
CA ARG A 44 -9.80 3.90 16.08
C ARG A 44 -9.58 3.59 14.60
N GLN A 45 -8.33 3.64 14.16
CA GLN A 45 -7.93 3.28 12.78
C GLN A 45 -7.72 1.78 12.56
N GLY A 46 -8.06 0.95 13.56
CA GLY A 46 -7.87 -0.50 13.51
C GLY A 46 -6.41 -0.95 13.64
N GLN A 47 -5.51 -0.04 14.00
CA GLN A 47 -4.09 -0.36 14.22
C GLN A 47 -3.92 -0.87 15.65
N SER A 48 -3.52 -2.12 15.80
CA SER A 48 -3.18 -2.71 17.10
C SER A 48 -1.78 -3.33 17.05
N SER A 49 -1.05 -3.19 18.14
CA SER A 49 0.28 -3.76 18.34
C SER A 49 0.38 -4.29 19.76
N THR A 50 1.29 -5.22 20.01
CA THR A 50 1.60 -5.71 21.36
C THR A 50 2.17 -4.62 22.27
N ASP A 51 2.76 -3.56 21.69
CA ASP A 51 3.28 -2.38 22.40
C ASP A 51 2.76 -1.08 21.76
N ASN A 52 1.46 -0.86 21.83
CA ASN A 52 0.80 0.30 21.22
C ASN A 52 1.40 1.64 21.65
N ARG A 53 1.84 1.77 22.92
CA ARG A 53 2.38 3.03 23.43
C ARG A 53 3.77 3.34 22.85
N ARG A 54 4.62 2.34 22.67
CA ARG A 54 5.93 2.50 22.04
C ARG A 54 5.79 2.84 20.54
N VAL A 55 4.87 2.18 19.86
CA VAL A 55 4.55 2.50 18.46
C VAL A 55 3.99 3.92 18.32
N ALA A 56 3.13 4.36 19.26
CA ALA A 56 2.61 5.72 19.30
C ALA A 56 3.72 6.75 19.52
N LEU A 57 4.64 6.54 20.47
CA LEU A 57 5.79 7.42 20.67
C LEU A 57 6.65 7.51 19.41
N GLN A 58 6.96 6.36 18.80
CA GLN A 58 7.76 6.32 17.57
C GLN A 58 7.09 7.11 16.43
N SER A 59 5.77 6.97 16.29
CA SER A 59 4.99 7.71 15.30
C SER A 59 5.02 9.23 15.55
N ILE A 60 4.92 9.69 16.82
CA ILE A 60 5.02 11.12 17.14
C ILE A 60 6.43 11.66 16.86
N ILE A 61 7.48 10.87 17.14
CA ILE A 61 8.85 11.22 16.80
C ILE A 61 8.98 11.41 15.27
N ASP A 62 8.43 10.48 14.49
CA ASP A 62 8.46 10.57 13.02
C ASP A 62 7.72 11.80 12.49
N ASP A 63 6.54 12.08 13.03
CA ASP A 63 5.77 13.26 12.67
C ASP A 63 6.56 14.56 12.96
N SER A 64 7.23 14.61 14.11
CA SER A 64 8.08 15.75 14.49
C SER A 64 9.27 15.93 13.55
N VAL A 65 9.91 14.82 13.15
CA VAL A 65 11.05 14.83 12.22
C VAL A 65 10.61 15.25 10.82
N LYS A 66 9.47 14.72 10.32
CA LYS A 66 8.87 15.10 9.04
C LYS A 66 8.59 16.60 8.99
N LEU A 67 7.95 17.14 10.03
CA LEU A 67 7.59 18.57 10.12
C LEU A 67 8.82 19.45 10.15
N ALA A 68 9.81 19.12 11.00
CA ALA A 68 11.07 19.88 11.07
C ALA A 68 11.79 19.90 9.72
N TYR A 69 11.80 18.80 9.00
CA TYR A 69 12.38 18.74 7.65
C TYR A 69 11.57 19.56 6.64
N ALA A 70 10.24 19.44 6.64
CA ALA A 70 9.36 20.14 5.73
C ALA A 70 9.39 21.67 5.87
N GLN A 71 9.68 22.19 7.06
CA GLN A 71 9.86 23.63 7.31
C GLN A 71 10.98 24.22 6.44
N ASN A 72 12.06 23.48 6.20
CA ASN A 72 13.19 23.95 5.37
C ASN A 72 12.81 24.14 3.89
N PHE A 73 11.67 23.56 3.46
CA PHE A 73 11.20 23.61 2.07
C PHE A 73 9.88 24.38 1.92
N ASN A 74 9.42 25.07 2.96
CA ASN A 74 8.09 25.71 2.99
C ASN A 74 6.98 24.74 2.55
N ALA A 75 7.06 23.50 3.03
CA ALA A 75 6.15 22.41 2.66
C ALA A 75 5.13 22.08 3.76
N VAL A 76 5.11 22.84 4.86
CA VAL A 76 4.15 22.65 5.94
C VAL A 76 2.81 23.26 5.53
N PRO A 77 1.71 22.47 5.52
CA PRO A 77 0.38 22.95 5.15
C PRO A 77 -0.18 23.91 6.22
N ASP A 78 -1.02 24.83 5.79
CA ASP A 78 -1.75 25.71 6.69
C ASP A 78 -2.89 24.97 7.45
N ASP A 79 -3.41 25.59 8.50
CA ASP A 79 -4.48 25.02 9.32
C ASP A 79 -5.74 24.73 8.53
N LYS A 80 -6.09 25.60 7.57
CA LYS A 80 -7.29 25.45 6.74
C LYS A 80 -7.23 24.17 5.91
N THR A 81 -6.07 23.89 5.32
CA THR A 81 -5.83 22.67 4.54
C THR A 81 -5.92 21.43 5.44
N VAL A 82 -5.27 21.47 6.60
CA VAL A 82 -5.29 20.34 7.56
C VAL A 82 -6.72 20.07 8.06
N ASP A 83 -7.48 21.13 8.43
CA ASP A 83 -8.85 20.98 8.91
C ASP A 83 -9.81 20.46 7.84
N ALA A 84 -9.61 20.86 6.59
CA ALA A 84 -10.40 20.34 5.48
C ALA A 84 -10.17 18.83 5.25
N GLU A 85 -8.92 18.38 5.33
CA GLU A 85 -8.58 16.95 5.19
C GLU A 85 -9.02 16.15 6.43
N LEU A 86 -8.87 16.70 7.64
CA LEU A 86 -9.29 16.03 8.87
C LEU A 86 -10.79 15.72 8.87
N LYS A 87 -11.62 16.63 8.33
CA LYS A 87 -13.06 16.39 8.20
C LYS A 87 -13.40 15.20 7.30
N LYS A 88 -12.58 14.91 6.30
CA LYS A 88 -12.77 13.75 5.40
C LYS A 88 -12.44 12.41 6.06
N MET A 89 -11.60 12.42 7.11
CA MET A 89 -11.13 11.18 7.77
C MET A 89 -12.19 10.48 8.61
N ASN A 90 -13.31 11.13 8.90
CA ASN A 90 -14.45 10.58 9.67
C ASN A 90 -14.01 9.86 10.97
N LEU A 91 -13.18 10.52 11.78
CA LEU A 91 -12.62 9.95 13.02
C LEU A 91 -13.62 9.86 14.18
N GLY A 92 -14.87 10.26 13.97
CA GLY A 92 -15.92 10.36 15.00
C GLY A 92 -15.97 11.74 15.68
N ASP A 93 -17.16 12.09 16.16
CA ASP A 93 -17.40 13.40 16.78
C ASP A 93 -16.99 13.45 18.27
N ASP A 94 -16.69 12.30 18.86
CA ASP A 94 -16.39 12.09 20.27
C ASP A 94 -14.90 12.26 20.64
N LEU A 95 -14.08 12.81 19.74
CA LEU A 95 -12.68 13.10 20.02
C LEU A 95 -12.54 14.17 21.09
N SER A 96 -11.73 13.89 22.12
CA SER A 96 -11.28 14.92 23.05
C SER A 96 -10.47 16.02 22.33
N ALA A 97 -10.32 17.19 22.97
CA ALA A 97 -9.51 18.27 22.41
C ALA A 97 -8.07 17.83 22.12
N THR A 98 -7.46 17.05 23.01
CA THR A 98 -6.10 16.51 22.84
C THR A 98 -6.02 15.49 21.70
N GLU A 99 -6.99 14.59 21.57
CA GLU A 99 -7.04 13.63 20.46
C GLU A 99 -7.21 14.35 19.12
N ARG A 100 -8.04 15.38 19.07
CA ARG A 100 -8.23 16.20 17.86
C ARG A 100 -6.95 16.93 17.45
N GLU A 101 -6.26 17.56 18.42
CA GLU A 101 -5.00 18.24 18.14
C GLU A 101 -3.90 17.25 17.73
N MET A 102 -3.84 16.08 18.37
CA MET A 102 -2.91 15.00 17.96
C MET A 102 -3.21 14.52 16.52
N ALA A 103 -4.48 14.37 16.14
CA ALA A 103 -4.87 14.00 14.77
C ALA A 103 -4.48 15.08 13.76
N ARG A 104 -4.68 16.38 14.10
CA ARG A 104 -4.25 17.51 13.26
C ARG A 104 -2.76 17.51 13.04
N ASN A 105 -1.96 17.31 14.09
CA ASN A 105 -0.51 17.31 14.01
C ASN A 105 0.03 16.14 13.18
N ALA A 106 -0.54 14.95 13.37
CA ALA A 106 -0.22 13.78 12.57
C ALA A 106 -0.55 13.99 11.08
N LEU A 107 -1.74 14.50 10.77
CA LEU A 107 -2.17 14.77 9.41
C LEU A 107 -1.32 15.88 8.77
N ARG A 108 -0.99 16.93 9.51
CA ARG A 108 -0.08 18.00 9.06
C ARG A 108 1.29 17.43 8.66
N ALA A 109 1.84 16.53 9.48
CA ALA A 109 3.12 15.88 9.22
C ALA A 109 3.07 14.99 7.97
N GLU A 110 1.97 14.26 7.79
CA GLU A 110 1.78 13.38 6.64
C GLU A 110 1.62 14.18 5.34
N ILE A 111 0.78 15.22 5.32
CA ILE A 111 0.62 16.09 4.14
C ILE A 111 1.95 16.78 3.80
N ALA A 112 2.65 17.32 4.81
CA ALA A 112 3.96 17.93 4.62
C ALA A 112 4.97 16.95 3.99
N TRP A 113 4.98 15.71 4.47
CA TRP A 113 5.85 14.65 3.95
C TRP A 113 5.50 14.28 2.51
N GLN A 114 4.21 14.13 2.19
CA GLN A 114 3.76 13.89 0.81
C GLN A 114 4.19 14.99 -0.14
N ILE A 115 4.13 16.27 0.29
CA ILE A 115 4.63 17.40 -0.51
C ILE A 115 6.14 17.28 -0.74
N ILE A 116 6.91 16.90 0.29
CA ILE A 116 8.36 16.66 0.15
C ILE A 116 8.62 15.53 -0.84
N VAL A 117 7.95 14.39 -0.69
CA VAL A 117 8.11 13.25 -1.61
C VAL A 117 7.80 13.67 -3.05
N ALA A 118 6.69 14.36 -3.27
CA ALA A 118 6.28 14.79 -4.60
C ALA A 118 7.26 15.79 -5.24
N ARG A 119 7.83 16.71 -4.45
CA ARG A 119 8.71 17.78 -4.97
C ARG A 119 10.16 17.39 -5.08
N THR A 120 10.66 16.52 -4.20
CA THR A 120 12.10 16.26 -4.08
C THR A 120 12.51 14.83 -4.39
N ILE A 121 11.64 13.85 -4.17
CA ILE A 121 11.96 12.43 -4.39
C ILE A 121 11.40 11.93 -5.72
N MET A 122 10.10 12.11 -5.96
CA MET A 122 9.47 11.65 -7.21
C MET A 122 10.21 12.07 -8.49
N PRO A 123 10.70 13.32 -8.63
CA PRO A 123 11.43 13.73 -9.83
C PRO A 123 12.78 13.05 -10.02
N THR A 124 13.33 12.41 -8.98
CA THR A 124 14.62 11.70 -9.04
C THR A 124 14.48 10.21 -9.35
N VAL A 125 13.24 9.71 -9.35
CA VAL A 125 12.95 8.30 -9.66
C VAL A 125 12.89 8.12 -11.15
N ASP A 126 13.74 7.25 -11.68
CA ASP A 126 13.69 6.81 -13.08
C ASP A 126 13.31 5.33 -13.13
N THR A 127 12.32 5.01 -13.94
CA THR A 127 11.87 3.64 -14.18
C THR A 127 12.22 3.25 -15.61
N SER A 128 13.14 2.33 -15.76
CA SER A 128 13.59 1.85 -17.06
C SER A 128 12.52 1.01 -17.78
N ALA A 129 12.66 0.88 -19.08
CA ALA A 129 11.81 -0.03 -19.87
C ALA A 129 11.99 -1.50 -19.42
N GLU A 130 13.15 -1.86 -18.91
CA GLU A 130 13.44 -3.18 -18.35
C GLU A 130 12.67 -3.43 -17.05
N ASP A 131 12.59 -2.44 -16.15
CA ASP A 131 11.80 -2.54 -14.91
C ASP A 131 10.32 -2.77 -15.23
N VAL A 132 9.78 -2.03 -16.22
CA VAL A 132 8.39 -2.20 -16.68
C VAL A 132 8.17 -3.59 -17.27
N ALA A 133 9.09 -4.07 -18.09
CA ALA A 133 9.01 -5.41 -18.69
C ALA A 133 9.06 -6.52 -17.64
N ASN A 134 9.93 -6.39 -16.64
CA ASN A 134 10.06 -7.33 -15.53
C ASN A 134 8.79 -7.36 -14.67
N GLU A 135 8.25 -6.19 -14.30
CA GLU A 135 7.02 -6.12 -13.51
C GLU A 135 5.81 -6.66 -14.29
N ARG A 136 5.73 -6.39 -15.60
CA ARG A 136 4.69 -6.99 -16.46
C ARG A 136 4.81 -8.52 -16.50
N ALA A 137 6.02 -9.06 -16.58
CA ALA A 137 6.25 -10.50 -16.52
C ALA A 137 5.84 -11.11 -15.17
N ASN A 138 6.09 -10.40 -14.06
CA ASN A 138 5.64 -10.78 -12.73
C ASN A 138 4.11 -10.80 -12.63
N LEU A 139 3.45 -9.73 -13.09
CA LEU A 139 1.99 -9.67 -13.14
C LEU A 139 1.38 -10.79 -13.97
N ALA A 140 1.97 -11.08 -15.15
CA ALA A 140 1.53 -12.17 -16.00
C ALA A 140 1.55 -13.52 -15.29
N ARG A 141 2.62 -13.76 -14.52
CA ARG A 141 2.81 -15.01 -13.79
C ARG A 141 1.89 -15.11 -12.57
N GLU A 142 1.79 -14.05 -11.77
CA GLU A 142 1.10 -14.09 -10.48
C GLU A 142 -0.41 -13.90 -10.62
N HIS A 143 -0.84 -12.99 -11.48
CA HIS A 143 -2.23 -12.56 -11.58
C HIS A 143 -2.86 -12.77 -12.96
N GLY A 144 -2.06 -12.95 -14.01
CA GLY A 144 -2.52 -12.90 -15.40
C GLY A 144 -2.63 -11.46 -15.92
N LEU A 145 -2.72 -11.33 -17.23
CA LEU A 145 -2.83 -10.05 -17.92
C LEU A 145 -4.27 -9.79 -18.40
N PRO A 146 -4.64 -8.53 -18.70
CA PRO A 146 -5.93 -8.19 -19.29
C PRO A 146 -5.95 -8.52 -20.80
N ILE A 147 -5.81 -9.81 -21.08
CA ILE A 147 -5.85 -10.40 -22.42
C ILE A 147 -7.06 -11.32 -22.51
N GLU A 148 -7.98 -11.05 -23.41
CA GLU A 148 -9.10 -11.92 -23.72
C GLU A 148 -8.60 -13.14 -24.51
N MET A 149 -8.92 -14.32 -24.04
CA MET A 149 -8.53 -15.61 -24.65
C MET A 149 -9.76 -16.44 -24.95
N THR A 150 -9.85 -16.95 -26.18
CA THR A 150 -10.85 -17.98 -26.52
C THR A 150 -10.17 -19.34 -26.44
N ILE A 151 -10.70 -20.22 -25.59
CA ILE A 151 -10.09 -21.49 -25.23
C ILE A 151 -11.06 -22.63 -25.56
N VAL A 152 -10.54 -23.72 -26.13
CA VAL A 152 -11.23 -25.01 -26.19
C VAL A 152 -10.56 -25.94 -25.20
N ARG A 153 -11.36 -26.47 -24.27
CA ARG A 153 -10.95 -27.44 -23.24
C ARG A 153 -11.58 -28.79 -23.51
N LEU A 154 -10.78 -29.82 -23.52
CA LEU A 154 -11.19 -31.21 -23.53
C LEU A 154 -10.80 -31.84 -22.21
N THR A 155 -11.69 -32.62 -21.61
CA THR A 155 -11.42 -33.38 -20.36
C THR A 155 -11.41 -34.88 -20.67
N ASP A 156 -10.72 -35.64 -19.84
CA ASP A 156 -10.68 -37.10 -19.90
C ASP A 156 -10.25 -37.66 -21.27
N VAL A 157 -9.38 -36.94 -21.97
CA VAL A 157 -8.92 -37.32 -23.32
C VAL A 157 -7.99 -38.55 -23.25
N PRO A 158 -8.32 -39.68 -23.89
CA PRO A 158 -7.42 -40.81 -24.01
C PRO A 158 -6.15 -40.43 -24.78
N SER A 159 -5.00 -41.03 -24.41
CA SER A 159 -3.71 -40.74 -25.06
C SER A 159 -3.69 -40.98 -26.56
N GLU A 160 -4.44 -42.01 -27.01
CA GLU A 160 -4.56 -42.37 -28.45
C GLU A 160 -5.33 -41.29 -29.24
N ILE A 161 -6.22 -40.54 -28.60
CA ILE A 161 -6.97 -39.45 -29.22
C ILE A 161 -6.05 -38.20 -29.33
N VAL A 162 -5.24 -37.92 -28.30
CA VAL A 162 -4.30 -36.78 -28.35
C VAL A 162 -3.40 -36.87 -29.58
N ALA A 163 -2.91 -38.06 -29.93
CA ALA A 163 -2.06 -38.28 -31.08
C ALA A 163 -2.77 -38.01 -32.44
N LYS A 164 -4.11 -37.99 -32.45
CA LYS A 164 -4.94 -37.72 -33.63
C LYS A 164 -5.36 -36.26 -33.73
N LEU A 165 -5.16 -35.47 -32.69
CA LEU A 165 -5.48 -34.03 -32.67
C LEU A 165 -4.46 -33.28 -33.56
N THR A 166 -4.86 -32.94 -34.75
CA THR A 166 -4.03 -32.16 -35.67
C THR A 166 -4.24 -30.66 -35.46
N LYS A 167 -3.43 -29.82 -36.07
CA LYS A 167 -3.59 -28.37 -36.00
C LYS A 167 -4.91 -27.94 -36.67
N PRO A 168 -5.86 -27.37 -35.95
CA PRO A 168 -7.14 -26.96 -36.52
C PRO A 168 -7.00 -25.68 -37.36
N LYS A 169 -7.93 -25.46 -38.30
CA LYS A 169 -7.98 -24.23 -39.13
C LYS A 169 -8.70 -23.07 -38.42
N SER A 170 -9.62 -23.39 -37.52
CA SER A 170 -10.40 -22.43 -36.73
C SER A 170 -10.77 -23.03 -35.38
N CYS A 171 -11.30 -22.20 -34.47
CA CYS A 171 -11.82 -22.65 -33.18
C CYS A 171 -12.99 -23.63 -33.36
N ASP A 172 -13.86 -23.38 -34.32
CA ASP A 172 -15.01 -24.25 -34.61
C ASP A 172 -14.55 -25.56 -35.30
N ASP A 173 -13.49 -25.54 -36.06
CA ASP A 173 -12.86 -26.74 -36.60
C ASP A 173 -12.25 -27.59 -35.48
N ALA A 174 -11.64 -26.96 -34.47
CA ALA A 174 -11.13 -27.63 -33.29
C ALA A 174 -12.26 -28.34 -32.48
N VAL A 175 -13.38 -27.66 -32.32
CA VAL A 175 -14.56 -28.23 -31.67
C VAL A 175 -15.07 -29.44 -32.44
N LYS A 176 -15.31 -29.30 -33.72
CA LYS A 176 -15.78 -30.41 -34.61
C LYS A 176 -14.81 -31.59 -34.61
N MET A 177 -13.51 -31.31 -34.65
CA MET A 177 -12.48 -32.34 -34.59
C MET A 177 -12.57 -33.13 -33.30
N ALA A 178 -12.69 -32.45 -32.16
CA ALA A 178 -12.85 -33.11 -30.86
C ALA A 178 -14.11 -33.94 -30.76
N GLU A 179 -15.23 -33.43 -31.26
CA GLU A 179 -16.52 -34.15 -31.31
C GLU A 179 -16.43 -35.42 -32.17
N SER A 180 -15.70 -35.37 -33.29
CA SER A 180 -15.53 -36.54 -34.20
C SER A 180 -14.82 -37.71 -33.54
N PHE A 181 -14.07 -37.45 -32.46
CA PHE A 181 -13.43 -38.48 -31.65
C PHE A 181 -14.19 -38.84 -30.38
N GLY A 182 -15.47 -38.38 -30.27
CA GLY A 182 -16.33 -38.66 -29.11
C GLY A 182 -16.03 -37.77 -27.88
N GLY A 183 -15.26 -36.71 -28.04
CA GLY A 183 -14.99 -35.73 -26.99
C GLY A 183 -16.16 -34.78 -26.76
N ALA A 184 -16.27 -34.19 -25.56
CA ALA A 184 -17.19 -33.14 -25.22
C ALA A 184 -16.42 -31.79 -25.03
N PRO A 185 -16.12 -31.07 -26.13
CA PRO A 185 -15.33 -29.85 -26.05
C PRO A 185 -16.11 -28.72 -25.37
N GLN A 186 -15.44 -28.02 -24.45
CA GLN A 186 -15.92 -26.79 -23.84
C GLN A 186 -15.19 -25.61 -24.50
N LYS A 187 -15.93 -24.78 -25.24
CA LYS A 187 -15.43 -23.52 -25.81
C LYS A 187 -15.92 -22.37 -24.97
N PHE A 188 -15.00 -21.54 -24.47
CA PHE A 188 -15.32 -20.34 -23.68
C PHE A 188 -14.33 -19.23 -23.96
N THR A 189 -14.71 -18.00 -23.61
CA THR A 189 -13.88 -16.81 -23.69
C THR A 189 -13.79 -16.21 -22.28
N ALA A 190 -12.60 -15.87 -21.84
CA ALA A 190 -12.32 -15.25 -20.55
C ALA A 190 -11.09 -14.36 -20.62
N LEU A 191 -10.97 -13.44 -19.69
CA LEU A 191 -9.74 -12.69 -19.48
C LEU A 191 -8.72 -13.60 -18.77
N GLN A 192 -7.45 -13.48 -19.10
CA GLN A 192 -6.41 -14.34 -18.56
C GLN A 192 -6.37 -14.28 -17.02
N TYR A 193 -6.59 -13.12 -16.42
CA TYR A 193 -6.61 -12.95 -14.95
C TYR A 193 -7.84 -13.55 -14.28
N GLU A 194 -8.91 -13.86 -15.03
CA GLU A 194 -10.12 -14.54 -14.52
C GLU A 194 -9.96 -16.06 -14.49
N LEU A 195 -8.95 -16.59 -15.16
CA LEU A 195 -8.70 -18.01 -15.20
C LEU A 195 -8.16 -18.51 -13.85
N ALA A 196 -8.57 -19.69 -13.44
CA ALA A 196 -7.96 -20.41 -12.34
C ALA A 196 -6.44 -20.57 -12.57
N THR A 197 -5.65 -20.55 -11.51
CA THR A 197 -4.19 -20.48 -11.58
C THR A 197 -3.59 -21.60 -12.43
N ASP A 198 -4.03 -22.84 -12.25
CA ASP A 198 -3.58 -24.00 -13.01
C ASP A 198 -3.86 -23.86 -14.52
N LEU A 199 -5.06 -23.40 -14.88
CA LEU A 199 -5.45 -23.17 -16.25
C LEU A 199 -4.66 -22.00 -16.85
N ARG A 200 -4.50 -20.91 -16.11
CA ARG A 200 -3.73 -19.74 -16.52
C ARG A 200 -2.28 -20.08 -16.85
N GLU A 201 -1.60 -20.81 -15.98
CA GLU A 201 -0.22 -21.24 -16.19
C GLU A 201 -0.07 -22.12 -17.46
N ARG A 202 -1.03 -23.01 -17.68
CA ARG A 202 -1.03 -23.92 -18.85
C ARG A 202 -1.25 -23.19 -20.16
N VAL A 203 -2.08 -22.15 -20.20
CA VAL A 203 -2.36 -21.39 -21.44
C VAL A 203 -1.40 -20.24 -21.66
N ALA A 204 -0.66 -19.77 -20.64
CA ALA A 204 0.21 -18.58 -20.72
C ALA A 204 1.25 -18.66 -21.85
N ASN A 205 1.81 -19.84 -22.08
CA ASN A 205 2.85 -20.07 -23.09
C ASN A 205 2.36 -20.96 -24.26
N LEU A 206 1.05 -21.21 -24.34
CA LEU A 206 0.50 -22.05 -25.39
C LEU A 206 0.31 -21.22 -26.67
N PRO A 207 0.97 -21.60 -27.79
CA PRO A 207 0.76 -20.89 -29.05
C PRO A 207 -0.68 -21.04 -29.54
N ASN A 208 -1.21 -19.99 -30.17
CA ASN A 208 -2.55 -20.05 -30.75
C ASN A 208 -2.65 -21.19 -31.80
N MET A 209 -3.78 -21.86 -31.77
CA MET A 209 -4.11 -22.95 -32.67
C MET A 209 -3.19 -24.18 -32.56
N VAL A 210 -2.61 -24.38 -31.36
CA VAL A 210 -1.79 -25.55 -31.03
C VAL A 210 -2.38 -26.23 -29.81
N TRP A 211 -2.64 -27.54 -29.92
CA TRP A 211 -3.09 -28.33 -28.77
C TRP A 211 -1.98 -28.48 -27.73
N SER A 212 -2.34 -28.32 -26.47
CA SER A 212 -1.42 -28.57 -25.37
C SER A 212 -1.06 -30.06 -25.26
N LYS A 213 0.00 -30.34 -24.53
CA LYS A 213 0.21 -31.71 -24.03
C LYS A 213 -0.95 -32.09 -23.12
N ARG A 214 -1.28 -33.38 -23.08
CA ARG A 214 -2.25 -33.94 -22.13
C ARG A 214 -1.71 -33.78 -20.71
N ALA A 215 -2.52 -33.24 -19.82
CA ALA A 215 -2.19 -33.21 -18.39
C ALA A 215 -2.55 -34.55 -17.71
N ASP A 216 -2.12 -34.71 -16.46
CA ASP A 216 -2.35 -35.92 -15.69
C ASP A 216 -3.86 -36.19 -15.44
N ASP A 217 -4.65 -35.12 -15.34
CA ASP A 217 -6.11 -35.15 -15.24
C ASP A 217 -6.80 -35.46 -16.59
N GLY A 218 -6.06 -35.78 -17.62
CA GLY A 218 -6.61 -36.04 -18.97
C GLY A 218 -7.00 -34.81 -19.75
N THR A 219 -6.79 -33.61 -19.22
CA THR A 219 -7.17 -32.36 -19.91
C THR A 219 -6.21 -31.98 -21.02
N VAL A 220 -6.77 -31.56 -22.17
CA VAL A 220 -6.05 -30.96 -23.30
C VAL A 220 -6.67 -29.60 -23.61
N LEU A 221 -5.84 -28.61 -23.90
CA LEU A 221 -6.24 -27.23 -24.11
C LEU A 221 -5.81 -26.75 -25.50
N LEU A 222 -6.61 -25.87 -26.08
CA LEU A 222 -6.24 -25.11 -27.28
C LEU A 222 -6.60 -23.65 -27.04
N VAL A 223 -5.65 -22.75 -27.24
CA VAL A 223 -5.93 -21.31 -27.34
C VAL A 223 -6.24 -21.00 -28.80
N CYS A 224 -7.47 -20.60 -29.07
CA CYS A 224 -7.88 -20.27 -30.44
C CYS A 224 -7.36 -18.93 -30.90
N ASN A 225 -7.55 -17.91 -30.08
CA ASN A 225 -7.06 -16.56 -30.29
C ASN A 225 -6.80 -15.84 -28.95
N THR A 226 -6.04 -14.78 -29.05
CA THR A 226 -5.82 -13.83 -27.97
C THR A 226 -6.08 -12.43 -28.49
N LYS A 227 -6.74 -11.60 -27.69
CA LYS A 227 -7.03 -10.20 -27.99
C LYS A 227 -6.61 -9.32 -26.83
N LYS A 228 -5.74 -8.35 -27.09
CA LYS A 228 -5.38 -7.34 -26.10
C LYS A 228 -6.57 -6.41 -25.89
N THR A 229 -6.97 -6.23 -24.62
CA THR A 229 -8.00 -5.27 -24.23
C THR A 229 -7.48 -3.84 -24.25
N ASP A 230 -8.35 -2.85 -24.08
CA ASP A 230 -7.92 -1.45 -23.95
C ASP A 230 -7.16 -1.23 -22.64
N GLU A 231 -7.48 -1.97 -21.59
CA GLU A 231 -6.72 -2.02 -20.34
C GLU A 231 -5.27 -2.49 -20.57
N TYR A 232 -5.08 -3.53 -21.40
CA TYR A 232 -3.73 -4.00 -21.76
C TYR A 232 -2.91 -2.93 -22.50
N LYS A 233 -3.55 -2.10 -23.33
CA LYS A 233 -2.85 -1.05 -24.09
C LYS A 233 -2.21 0.00 -23.17
N ASN A 234 -2.85 0.28 -22.02
CA ASN A 234 -2.39 1.25 -21.03
C ASN A 234 -1.57 0.60 -19.90
N LEU A 235 -1.41 -0.72 -19.94
CA LEU A 235 -0.80 -1.49 -18.84
C LEU A 235 0.62 -1.05 -18.52
N ASP A 236 1.44 -0.80 -19.52
CA ASP A 236 2.85 -0.39 -19.34
C ASP A 236 2.95 0.98 -18.65
N ASP A 237 2.06 1.92 -18.98
CA ASP A 237 2.00 3.23 -18.31
C ASP A 237 1.56 3.10 -16.86
N VAL A 238 0.58 2.25 -16.58
CA VAL A 238 0.12 1.97 -15.21
C VAL A 238 1.23 1.28 -14.40
N ILE A 239 1.90 0.30 -14.97
CA ILE A 239 3.04 -0.38 -14.34
C ILE A 239 4.15 0.64 -14.05
N LYS A 240 4.50 1.47 -15.02
CA LYS A 240 5.53 2.51 -14.87
C LYS A 240 5.20 3.44 -13.70
N GLN A 241 3.98 3.98 -13.65
CA GLN A 241 3.54 4.86 -12.57
C GLN A 241 3.58 4.17 -11.20
N ASN A 242 3.09 2.94 -11.12
CA ASN A 242 3.12 2.16 -9.87
C ASN A 242 4.54 1.84 -9.40
N THR A 243 5.43 1.49 -10.34
CA THR A 243 6.83 1.20 -10.04
C THR A 243 7.56 2.45 -9.56
N MET A 244 7.37 3.58 -10.24
CA MET A 244 7.89 4.88 -9.80
C MET A 244 7.40 5.23 -8.38
N TYR A 245 6.11 5.05 -8.12
CA TYR A 245 5.55 5.33 -6.79
C TYR A 245 6.16 4.42 -5.72
N LYS A 246 6.26 3.12 -5.95
CA LYS A 246 6.89 2.16 -5.02
C LYS A 246 8.34 2.54 -4.72
N GLN A 247 9.11 2.89 -5.75
CA GLN A 247 10.51 3.31 -5.60
C GLN A 247 10.63 4.63 -4.83
N ALA A 248 9.77 5.61 -5.14
CA ALA A 248 9.74 6.88 -4.43
C ALA A 248 9.40 6.70 -2.95
N MET A 249 8.44 5.84 -2.62
CA MET A 249 8.08 5.55 -1.23
C MET A 249 9.20 4.82 -0.49
N PHE A 250 9.91 3.91 -1.15
CA PHE A 250 11.10 3.27 -0.58
C PHE A 250 12.21 4.31 -0.28
N MET A 251 12.50 5.21 -1.23
CA MET A 251 13.48 6.28 -1.02
C MET A 251 13.05 7.24 0.09
N ALA A 252 11.75 7.56 0.17
CA ALA A 252 11.19 8.39 1.23
C ALA A 252 11.37 7.74 2.63
N ASP A 253 11.13 6.43 2.75
CA ASP A 253 11.38 5.69 3.99
C ASP A 253 12.86 5.71 4.39
N GLN A 254 13.77 5.50 3.44
CA GLN A 254 15.20 5.58 3.70
C GLN A 254 15.62 7.00 4.13
N GLN A 255 15.05 8.02 3.51
CA GLN A 255 15.30 9.41 3.90
C GLN A 255 14.79 9.71 5.31
N LEU A 256 13.58 9.28 5.65
CA LEU A 256 13.02 9.43 6.99
C LEU A 256 13.90 8.75 8.06
N LYS A 257 14.41 7.54 7.77
CA LYS A 257 15.36 6.84 8.64
C LYS A 257 16.65 7.64 8.86
N GLN A 258 17.17 8.27 7.81
CA GLN A 258 18.36 9.13 7.91
C GLN A 258 18.07 10.40 8.73
N LEU A 259 16.93 11.05 8.50
CA LEU A 259 16.50 12.23 9.25
C LEU A 259 16.33 11.92 10.73
N ARG A 260 15.73 10.77 11.07
CA ARG A 260 15.59 10.30 12.44
C ARG A 260 16.93 10.11 13.14
N ARG A 261 17.96 9.56 12.44
CA ARG A 261 19.32 9.41 12.98
C ARG A 261 20.03 10.74 13.24
N LYS A 262 19.65 11.80 12.52
CA LYS A 262 20.19 13.16 12.68
C LYS A 262 19.45 13.98 13.72
N ALA A 263 18.20 13.61 14.04
CA ALA A 263 17.39 14.29 15.03
C ALA A 263 17.94 14.03 16.44
N VAL A 264 17.92 15.06 17.29
CA VAL A 264 18.26 14.91 18.71
C VAL A 264 17.03 14.41 19.44
N VAL A 265 16.98 13.08 19.66
CA VAL A 265 15.89 12.42 20.39
C VAL A 265 16.41 12.03 21.77
N VAL A 266 15.79 12.57 22.84
CA VAL A 266 16.09 12.21 24.22
C VAL A 266 14.85 11.54 24.82
N ILE A 267 14.99 10.30 25.29
CA ILE A 267 13.95 9.56 25.97
C ILE A 267 14.18 9.65 27.48
N ASN A 268 13.27 10.30 28.19
CA ASN A 268 13.37 10.56 29.62
C ASN A 268 12.75 9.42 30.45
N ASP A 269 11.82 8.68 29.90
CA ASP A 269 11.09 7.62 30.60
C ASP A 269 11.68 6.25 30.28
N GLU A 270 12.14 5.53 31.31
CA GLU A 270 12.78 4.21 31.18
C GLU A 270 11.90 3.17 30.48
N ARG A 271 10.58 3.30 30.58
CA ARG A 271 9.64 2.38 29.90
C ARG A 271 9.77 2.36 28.38
N TYR A 272 10.35 3.40 27.80
CA TYR A 272 10.51 3.58 26.36
C TYR A 272 11.96 3.52 25.87
N LYS A 273 12.94 3.40 26.78
CA LYS A 273 14.33 3.13 26.41
C LYS A 273 14.44 1.71 25.81
N LEU A 274 15.25 1.58 24.76
CA LEU A 274 15.53 0.30 24.08
C LEU A 274 16.60 -0.47 24.84
#